data_296c229bdb7e41648682109b5946b145
#
_entry.id   296c229bdb7e41648682109b5946b145
#
_cell.length_a   1.000
_cell.length_b   1.000
_cell.length_c   1.000
_cell.angle_alpha   90.00
_cell.angle_beta   90.00
_cell.angle_gamma   90.00
#
_symmetry.space_group_name_H-M   'P 1'
#
loop_
_entity.id
_entity.type
_entity.pdbx_description
1 polymer ?
#
loop_
_entity_poly.entity_id
_entity_poly.type
_entity_poly.pdbx_seq_one_letter_code
_entity_poly.pdbx_strand_id
1 'polypeptide(L)'
;MGVGESEDDILETAYALREVGAASIPVNFLIPVKGTPLGDGRTVERLTPWACLRYLALFRFVAPKAELRVSAGRELHLRSLQPLALLVANSFFLGDYLTEEGQAAEADWEMVRDLGLVPEVL
;
A
#
# COMPACT_ATOMS: atom_id res chain seq x y z
N MET A 1 -2.98 4.16 -5.72
CA MET A 1 -2.41 5.49 -5.40
C MET A 1 -1.29 5.80 -6.36
N GLY A 2 -1.14 7.08 -6.76
CA GLY A 2 -0.12 7.51 -7.71
C GLY A 2 -0.62 7.58 -9.16
N VAL A 3 -1.92 7.73 -9.39
CA VAL A 3 -2.51 7.89 -10.73
C VAL A 3 -2.93 9.33 -11.02
N GLY A 4 -2.58 10.28 -10.15
CA GLY A 4 -2.88 11.71 -10.29
C GLY A 4 -3.95 12.22 -9.35
N GLU A 5 -4.38 11.40 -8.40
CA GLU A 5 -5.32 11.79 -7.34
C GLU A 5 -4.70 12.83 -6.38
N SER A 6 -5.52 13.75 -5.93
CA SER A 6 -5.19 14.69 -4.85
C SER A 6 -5.34 14.04 -3.47
N GLU A 7 -4.83 14.69 -2.43
CA GLU A 7 -5.06 14.25 -1.04
C GLU A 7 -6.56 14.27 -0.69
N ASP A 8 -7.33 15.21 -1.22
CA ASP A 8 -8.78 15.28 -1.01
C ASP A 8 -9.49 14.09 -1.66
N ASP A 9 -9.10 13.68 -2.88
CA ASP A 9 -9.65 12.49 -3.54
C ASP A 9 -9.39 11.21 -2.72
N ILE A 10 -8.20 11.10 -2.11
CA ILE A 10 -7.84 9.97 -1.25
C ILE A 10 -8.70 9.99 0.01
N LEU A 11 -8.90 11.15 0.62
CA LEU A 11 -9.73 11.32 1.81
C LEU A 11 -11.20 10.97 1.52
N GLU A 12 -11.76 11.48 0.42
CA GLU A 12 -13.12 11.16 -0.02
C GLU A 12 -13.29 9.67 -0.26
N THR A 13 -12.31 9.03 -0.91
CA THR A 13 -12.30 7.58 -1.12
C THR A 13 -12.31 6.82 0.20
N ALA A 14 -11.51 7.23 1.18
CA ALA A 14 -11.47 6.59 2.49
C ALA A 14 -12.82 6.68 3.22
N TYR A 15 -13.48 7.85 3.17
CA TYR A 15 -14.81 8.01 3.76
C TYR A 15 -15.88 7.19 3.03
N ALA A 16 -15.86 7.17 1.69
CA ALA A 16 -16.79 6.36 0.91
C ALA A 16 -16.66 4.86 1.24
N LEU A 17 -15.44 4.35 1.37
CA LEU A 17 -15.20 2.95 1.75
C LEU A 17 -15.68 2.66 3.17
N ARG A 18 -15.52 3.59 4.09
CA ARG A 18 -16.07 3.48 5.44
C ARG A 18 -17.60 3.45 5.43
N GLU A 19 -18.25 4.31 4.67
CA GLU A 19 -19.72 4.41 4.58
C GLU A 19 -20.35 3.13 4.03
N VAL A 20 -19.74 2.52 3.02
CA VAL A 20 -20.21 1.23 2.49
C VAL A 20 -19.83 0.04 3.37
N GLY A 21 -19.11 0.26 4.48
CA GLY A 21 -18.72 -0.80 5.42
C GLY A 21 -17.69 -1.77 4.85
N ALA A 22 -16.74 -1.28 4.05
CA ALA A 22 -15.70 -2.12 3.46
C ALA A 22 -14.93 -2.89 4.56
N ALA A 23 -14.99 -4.21 4.51
CA ALA A 23 -14.31 -5.08 5.48
C ALA A 23 -12.80 -5.15 5.24
N SER A 24 -12.36 -5.05 3.99
CA SER A 24 -10.95 -5.04 3.59
C SER A 24 -10.69 -3.96 2.56
N ILE A 25 -9.60 -3.24 2.74
CA ILE A 25 -9.17 -2.12 1.89
C ILE A 25 -7.76 -2.41 1.38
N PRO A 26 -7.61 -2.98 0.18
CA PRO A 26 -6.30 -3.13 -0.45
C PRO A 26 -5.82 -1.80 -1.02
N VAL A 27 -4.65 -1.35 -0.60
CA VAL A 27 -3.99 -0.14 -1.10
C VAL A 27 -2.84 -0.54 -2.01
N ASN A 28 -2.97 -0.18 -3.29
CA ASN A 28 -1.93 -0.35 -4.29
C ASN A 28 -1.24 0.99 -4.57
N PHE A 29 0.07 0.96 -4.69
CA PHE A 29 0.87 2.07 -5.19
C PHE A 29 1.25 1.77 -6.64
N LEU A 30 1.05 2.73 -7.54
CA LEU A 30 1.25 2.54 -8.96
C LEU A 30 2.68 2.05 -9.27
N ILE A 31 2.77 0.91 -9.94
CA ILE A 31 4.00 0.46 -10.59
C ILE A 31 3.93 0.92 -12.05
N PRO A 32 4.74 1.89 -12.48
CA PRO A 32 4.68 2.40 -13.84
C PRO A 32 5.20 1.35 -14.83
N VAL A 33 4.36 0.92 -15.75
CA VAL A 33 4.71 -0.06 -16.79
C VAL A 33 4.98 0.67 -18.09
N LYS A 34 6.16 0.44 -18.69
CA LYS A 34 6.56 1.04 -19.97
C LYS A 34 5.55 0.67 -21.08
N GLY A 35 5.22 1.62 -21.92
CA GLY A 35 4.22 1.45 -23.00
C GLY A 35 2.78 1.74 -22.53
N THR A 36 2.59 2.18 -21.31
CA THR A 36 1.29 2.65 -20.81
C THR A 36 1.28 4.16 -20.62
N PRO A 37 0.11 4.83 -20.70
CA PRO A 37 0.03 6.27 -20.50
C PRO A 37 0.63 6.77 -19.18
N LEU A 38 0.55 5.98 -18.12
CA LEU A 38 1.10 6.29 -16.79
C LEU A 38 2.58 5.88 -16.67
N GLY A 39 3.05 4.93 -17.47
CA GLY A 39 4.44 4.46 -17.47
C GLY A 39 5.38 5.30 -18.33
N ASP A 40 4.87 5.98 -19.37
CA ASP A 40 5.65 6.73 -20.35
C ASP A 40 5.87 8.22 -20.00
N GLY A 41 5.79 8.55 -18.71
CA GLY A 41 6.26 9.84 -18.21
C GLY A 41 5.26 10.98 -18.32
N ARG A 42 3.97 10.74 -18.43
CA ARG A 42 2.98 11.77 -18.13
C ARG A 42 2.95 11.94 -16.62
N THR A 43 3.53 13.02 -16.20
CA THR A 43 3.62 13.65 -14.88
C THR A 43 2.57 13.18 -13.85
N VAL A 44 2.75 11.99 -13.35
CA VAL A 44 2.18 11.64 -12.05
C VAL A 44 3.27 11.97 -11.05
N GLU A 45 3.00 12.79 -10.06
CA GLU A 45 3.96 13.07 -9.00
C GLU A 45 4.43 11.75 -8.40
N ARG A 46 5.75 11.57 -8.39
CA ARG A 46 6.33 10.32 -7.92
C ARG A 46 6.04 10.20 -6.42
N LEU A 47 5.31 9.15 -6.04
CA LEU A 47 5.01 8.88 -4.64
C LEU A 47 6.31 8.80 -3.83
N THR A 48 6.37 9.55 -2.74
CA THR A 48 7.44 9.42 -1.77
C THR A 48 7.07 8.37 -0.70
N PRO A 49 8.05 7.73 -0.04
CA PRO A 49 7.75 6.80 1.05
C PRO A 49 6.86 7.41 2.14
N TRP A 50 7.08 8.68 2.47
CA TRP A 50 6.27 9.39 3.46
C TRP A 50 4.84 9.65 2.99
N ALA A 51 4.63 9.98 1.71
CA ALA A 51 3.28 10.11 1.15
C ALA A 51 2.52 8.77 1.25
N CYS A 52 3.17 7.66 0.89
CA CYS A 52 2.59 6.33 1.02
C CYS A 52 2.18 6.00 2.47
N LEU A 53 3.06 6.28 3.44
CA LEU A 53 2.76 6.06 4.86
C LEU A 53 1.61 6.96 5.36
N ARG A 54 1.57 8.23 4.92
CA ARG A 54 0.48 9.15 5.25
C ARG A 54 -0.86 8.63 4.71
N TYR A 55 -0.90 8.13 3.49
CA TYR A 55 -2.13 7.58 2.90
C TYR A 55 -2.60 6.33 3.64
N LEU A 56 -1.70 5.42 3.98
CA LEU A 56 -2.04 4.26 4.81
C LEU A 56 -2.58 4.68 6.18
N ALA A 57 -1.93 5.65 6.85
CA ALA A 57 -2.38 6.17 8.12
C ALA A 57 -3.77 6.82 8.01
N LEU A 58 -4.03 7.59 6.94
CA LEU A 58 -5.32 8.20 6.66
C LEU A 58 -6.42 7.14 6.57
N PHE A 59 -6.22 6.08 5.76
CA PHE A 59 -7.18 4.98 5.67
C PHE A 59 -7.42 4.31 7.03
N ARG A 60 -6.36 4.09 7.81
CA ARG A 60 -6.48 3.50 9.15
C ARG A 60 -7.27 4.40 10.10
N PHE A 61 -7.06 5.73 10.09
CA PHE A 61 -7.82 6.66 10.93
C PHE A 61 -9.29 6.73 10.53
N VAL A 62 -9.58 6.75 9.23
CA VAL A 62 -10.96 6.85 8.73
C VAL A 62 -11.71 5.53 8.89
N ALA A 63 -11.07 4.38 8.63
CA ALA A 63 -11.65 3.04 8.70
C ALA A 63 -10.91 2.15 9.71
N PRO A 64 -10.98 2.42 11.02
CA PRO A 64 -10.14 1.78 12.04
C PRO A 64 -10.37 0.27 12.20
N LYS A 65 -11.54 -0.23 11.78
CA LYS A 65 -11.91 -1.65 11.90
C LYS A 65 -11.65 -2.47 10.64
N ALA A 66 -11.42 -1.82 9.49
CA ALA A 66 -11.17 -2.52 8.23
C ALA A 66 -9.82 -3.24 8.25
N GLU A 67 -9.73 -4.38 7.57
CA GLU A 67 -8.45 -4.92 7.18
C GLU A 67 -7.80 -3.96 6.18
N LEU A 68 -6.71 -3.34 6.55
CA LEU A 68 -5.93 -2.48 5.66
C LEU A 68 -4.77 -3.28 5.12
N ARG A 69 -4.78 -3.53 3.81
CA ARG A 69 -3.80 -4.35 3.13
C ARG A 69 -2.87 -3.52 2.28
N VAL A 70 -1.58 -3.62 2.54
CA VAL A 70 -0.57 -3.07 1.64
C VAL A 70 -0.35 -4.07 0.51
N SER A 71 -0.63 -3.64 -0.71
CA SER A 71 -0.62 -4.51 -1.89
C SER A 71 0.53 -4.13 -2.83
N ALA A 72 0.29 -4.10 -4.15
CA ALA A 72 1.33 -3.88 -5.14
C ALA A 72 2.07 -2.53 -4.97
N GLY A 73 3.35 -2.51 -5.31
CA GLY A 73 4.19 -1.33 -5.34
C GLY A 73 4.79 -0.91 -4.00
N ARG A 74 4.60 -1.69 -2.93
CA ARG A 74 5.15 -1.36 -1.62
C ARG A 74 6.68 -1.29 -1.62
N GLU A 75 7.33 -2.23 -2.27
CA GLU A 75 8.80 -2.32 -2.35
C GLU A 75 9.38 -1.10 -3.08
N LEU A 76 8.76 -0.75 -4.20
CA LEU A 76 9.17 0.37 -5.05
C LEU A 76 9.04 1.72 -4.33
N HIS A 77 7.95 1.92 -3.60
CA HIS A 77 7.60 3.21 -3.02
C HIS A 77 7.97 3.37 -1.56
N LEU A 78 7.76 2.36 -0.72
CA LEU A 78 8.11 2.41 0.71
C LEU A 78 9.59 2.15 0.97
N ARG A 79 10.26 1.34 0.14
CA ARG A 79 11.69 1.02 0.24
C ARG A 79 12.04 0.52 1.66
N SER A 80 13.04 1.12 2.31
CA SER A 80 13.43 0.79 3.69
C SER A 80 12.40 1.15 4.76
N LEU A 81 11.34 1.87 4.40
CA LEU A 81 10.26 2.24 5.32
C LEU A 81 9.09 1.25 5.32
N GLN A 82 9.20 0.11 4.60
CA GLN A 82 8.17 -0.93 4.59
C GLN A 82 7.74 -1.39 6.01
N PRO A 83 8.67 -1.57 6.99
CA PRO A 83 8.29 -1.95 8.35
C PRO A 83 7.32 -0.97 9.00
N LEU A 84 7.44 0.33 8.73
CA LEU A 84 6.54 1.34 9.30
C LEU A 84 5.10 1.22 8.77
N ALA A 85 4.91 0.69 7.56
CA ALA A 85 3.58 0.45 7.02
C ALA A 85 2.81 -0.59 7.84
N LEU A 86 3.49 -1.59 8.41
CA LEU A 86 2.88 -2.63 9.24
C LEU A 86 2.47 -2.15 10.65
N LEU A 87 2.84 -0.93 11.03
CA LEU A 87 2.32 -0.29 12.25
C LEU A 87 0.90 0.26 12.05
N VAL A 88 0.49 0.50 10.83
CA VAL A 88 -0.84 1.03 10.48
C VAL A 88 -1.69 0.07 9.66
N ALA A 89 -1.06 -0.71 8.78
CA ALA A 89 -1.70 -1.79 8.04
C ALA A 89 -1.58 -3.10 8.82
N ASN A 90 -2.55 -3.99 8.65
CA ASN A 90 -2.57 -5.29 9.31
C ASN A 90 -2.61 -6.47 8.34
N SER A 91 -2.37 -6.21 7.07
CA SER A 91 -2.26 -7.22 6.02
C SER A 91 -1.35 -6.75 4.89
N PHE A 92 -0.68 -7.67 4.21
CA PHE A 92 0.06 -7.40 2.99
C PHE A 92 0.21 -8.68 2.15
N PHE A 93 0.54 -8.53 0.87
CA PHE A 93 0.81 -9.67 0.00
C PHE A 93 2.25 -10.14 0.14
N LEU A 94 2.44 -11.46 0.10
CA LEU A 94 3.73 -12.13 0.00
C LEU A 94 3.97 -12.57 -1.45
N GLY A 95 5.22 -12.45 -1.92
CA GLY A 95 5.64 -12.96 -3.21
C GLY A 95 5.27 -12.05 -4.38
N ASP A 96 5.12 -12.67 -5.55
CA ASP A 96 5.03 -11.97 -6.83
C ASP A 96 3.65 -11.36 -7.08
N TYR A 97 3.63 -10.27 -7.83
CA TYR A 97 2.44 -9.65 -8.39
C TYR A 97 2.13 -10.24 -9.77
N LEU A 98 0.96 -9.94 -10.30
CA LEU A 98 0.53 -10.50 -11.61
C LEU A 98 1.46 -10.13 -12.76
N THR A 99 2.10 -8.98 -12.72
CA THR A 99 2.92 -8.42 -13.80
C THR A 99 4.36 -8.12 -13.42
N GLU A 100 4.69 -8.23 -12.13
CA GLU A 100 6.01 -7.84 -11.59
C GLU A 100 6.43 -8.80 -10.49
N GLU A 101 7.74 -9.02 -10.37
CA GLU A 101 8.31 -9.73 -9.24
C GLU A 101 8.15 -8.89 -7.96
N GLY A 102 7.70 -9.54 -6.89
CA GLY A 102 7.65 -8.96 -5.56
C GLY A 102 8.95 -9.17 -4.79
N GLN A 103 8.96 -8.75 -3.54
CA GLN A 103 10.06 -9.05 -2.62
C GLN A 103 10.05 -10.55 -2.26
N ALA A 104 11.25 -11.14 -2.11
CA ALA A 104 11.37 -12.52 -1.68
C ALA A 104 10.64 -12.74 -0.33
N ALA A 105 9.86 -13.80 -0.24
CA ALA A 105 9.04 -14.10 0.94
C ALA A 105 9.86 -14.20 2.24
N GLU A 106 11.12 -14.65 2.16
CA GLU A 106 12.02 -14.72 3.30
C GLU A 106 12.32 -13.36 3.92
N ALA A 107 12.51 -12.32 3.08
CA ALA A 107 12.73 -10.95 3.54
C ALA A 107 11.47 -10.37 4.19
N ASP A 108 10.30 -10.72 3.68
CA ASP A 108 9.02 -10.34 4.30
C ASP A 108 8.84 -11.00 5.68
N TRP A 109 9.16 -12.29 5.79
CA TRP A 109 9.10 -12.99 7.07
C TRP A 109 10.10 -12.46 8.09
N GLU A 110 11.30 -12.04 7.64
CA GLU A 110 12.31 -11.41 8.49
C GLU A 110 11.78 -10.07 9.02
N MET A 111 11.25 -9.22 8.13
CA MET A 111 10.64 -7.94 8.51
C MET A 111 9.52 -8.10 9.56
N VAL A 112 8.64 -9.08 9.40
CA VAL A 112 7.55 -9.35 10.35
C VAL A 112 8.10 -9.79 11.71
N ARG A 113 9.10 -10.67 11.73
CA ARG A 113 9.75 -11.12 12.96
C ARG A 113 10.46 -9.98 13.69
N ASP A 114 11.16 -9.11 12.95
CA ASP A 114 11.87 -7.96 13.53
C ASP A 114 10.91 -6.97 14.21
N LEU A 115 9.68 -6.87 13.71
CA LEU A 115 8.62 -6.09 14.33
C LEU A 115 7.95 -6.79 15.52
N GLY A 116 8.32 -8.02 15.83
CA GLY A 116 7.69 -8.82 16.90
C GLY A 116 6.26 -9.23 16.60
N LEU A 117 5.86 -9.23 15.33
CA LEU A 117 4.52 -9.60 14.89
C LEU A 117 4.41 -11.11 14.66
N VAL A 118 3.23 -11.65 14.91
CA VAL A 118 2.89 -13.06 14.62
C VAL A 118 1.88 -13.06 13.47
N PRO A 119 2.27 -13.52 12.27
CA PRO A 119 1.39 -13.51 11.12
C PRO A 119 0.36 -14.63 11.18
N GLU A 120 -0.84 -14.34 10.69
CA GLU A 120 -1.83 -15.34 10.29
C GLU A 120 -1.82 -15.43 8.76
N VAL A 121 -1.65 -16.63 8.24
CA VAL A 121 -1.73 -16.89 6.80
C VAL A 121 -3.18 -17.22 6.47
N LEU A 122 -3.80 -16.40 5.62
CA LEU A 122 -5.18 -16.56 5.16
C LEU A 122 -5.24 -17.36 3.87
#